data_d13d2319630ad246d1b306d9b9c08ef9
#
_entry.id   d13d2319630ad246d1b306d9b9c08ef9
#
_cell.length_a   1.000
_cell.length_b   1.000
_cell.length_c   1.000
_cell.angle_alpha   90.00
_cell.angle_beta   90.00
_cell.angle_gamma   90.00
#
_symmetry.space_group_name_H-M   'P 1'
#
loop_
_entity.id
_entity.type
_entity.pdbx_description
1 polymer ?
#
loop_
_entity_poly.entity_id
_entity_poly.type
_entity_poly.pdbx_seq_one_letter_code
_entity_poly.pdbx_strand_id
1 'polypeptide(L)'
;MNPIIIISVFRSGANLIKDVLCQLPGFGTWPAENINFIWRHGNSLRNDDEFSINEANDFVISYIRSAFNDLSIKYGYKYVVEKTENNSLRIDFVNKIFPEAKFIFVVRDGRDAIASMLNRRSQQIDPVFLLKKYMPNTIFLSSASISDLSSAIAWK
;
A
#
# COMPACT_ATOMS: atom_id res chain seq x y z
N MET A 1 11.16 -13.56 10.71
CA MET A 1 9.97 -12.85 10.18
C MET A 1 9.32 -13.70 9.10
N ASN A 2 7.98 -13.76 9.06
CA ASN A 2 7.22 -14.54 8.06
C ASN A 2 6.28 -13.58 7.30
N PRO A 3 6.60 -13.23 6.05
CA PRO A 3 5.76 -12.33 5.26
C PRO A 3 4.45 -13.01 4.83
N ILE A 4 3.35 -12.27 4.91
CA ILE A 4 2.05 -12.65 4.36
C ILE A 4 1.65 -11.55 3.38
N ILE A 5 1.62 -11.89 2.11
CA ILE A 5 1.36 -10.94 1.03
C ILE A 5 -0.07 -11.13 0.51
N ILE A 6 -0.88 -10.09 0.62
CA ILE A 6 -2.25 -10.10 0.10
C ILE A 6 -2.22 -9.54 -1.33
N ILE A 7 -2.51 -10.41 -2.29
CA ILE A 7 -2.64 -10.06 -3.70
C ILE A 7 -4.11 -9.79 -4.00
N SER A 8 -4.40 -8.60 -4.49
CA SER A 8 -5.77 -8.18 -4.71
C SER A 8 -5.86 -7.04 -5.70
N VAL A 9 -7.03 -6.89 -6.31
CA VAL A 9 -7.39 -5.67 -7.04
C VAL A 9 -8.09 -4.66 -6.11
N PHE A 10 -8.17 -3.41 -6.55
CA PHE A 10 -8.91 -2.38 -5.82
C PHE A 10 -10.36 -2.81 -5.53
N ARG A 11 -10.84 -2.51 -4.31
CA ARG A 11 -12.22 -2.77 -3.86
C ARG A 11 -12.60 -4.25 -3.74
N SER A 12 -11.62 -5.15 -3.67
CA SER A 12 -11.86 -6.59 -3.46
C SER A 12 -12.17 -6.99 -2.01
N GLY A 13 -11.96 -6.09 -1.04
CA GLY A 13 -12.12 -6.39 0.39
C GLY A 13 -10.81 -6.74 1.10
N ALA A 14 -9.67 -6.58 0.45
CA ALA A 14 -8.36 -6.93 1.00
C ALA A 14 -8.01 -6.19 2.31
N ASN A 15 -8.48 -4.94 2.49
CA ASN A 15 -8.30 -4.22 3.75
C ASN A 15 -8.96 -4.94 4.92
N LEU A 16 -10.18 -5.45 4.73
CA LEU A 16 -10.87 -6.21 5.76
C LEU A 16 -10.07 -7.45 6.17
N ILE A 17 -9.54 -8.19 5.19
CA ILE A 17 -8.73 -9.39 5.46
C ILE A 17 -7.44 -9.02 6.20
N LYS A 18 -6.75 -7.95 5.76
CA LYS A 18 -5.57 -7.43 6.45
C LYS A 18 -5.89 -7.07 7.91
N ASP A 19 -6.98 -6.34 8.13
CA ASP A 19 -7.37 -5.87 9.46
C ASP A 19 -7.74 -7.04 10.39
N VAL A 20 -8.44 -8.06 9.88
CA VAL A 20 -8.76 -9.29 10.62
C VAL A 20 -7.49 -10.07 10.98
N LEU A 21 -6.56 -10.24 10.04
CA LEU A 21 -5.29 -10.91 10.31
C LEU A 21 -4.46 -10.20 11.36
N CYS A 22 -4.43 -8.88 11.34
CA CYS A 22 -3.67 -8.07 12.29
C CYS A 22 -4.26 -8.07 13.71
N GLN A 23 -5.45 -8.64 13.93
CA GLN A 23 -5.99 -8.89 15.28
C GLN A 23 -5.44 -10.18 15.91
N LEU A 24 -4.79 -11.04 15.12
CA LEU A 24 -4.20 -12.27 15.63
C LEU A 24 -2.88 -11.99 16.35
N PRO A 25 -2.57 -12.72 17.44
CA PRO A 25 -1.32 -12.54 18.17
C PRO A 25 -0.09 -12.73 17.29
N GLY A 26 0.83 -11.76 17.33
CA GLY A 26 2.08 -11.78 16.57
C GLY A 26 1.95 -11.39 15.09
N PHE A 27 0.76 -11.03 14.62
CA PHE A 27 0.54 -10.46 13.28
C PHE A 27 0.56 -8.93 13.35
N GLY A 28 1.08 -8.30 12.30
CA GLY A 28 1.02 -6.85 12.19
C GLY A 28 1.35 -6.36 10.80
N THR A 29 1.14 -5.07 10.58
CA THR A 29 1.34 -4.40 9.30
C THR A 29 1.94 -3.02 9.53
N TRP A 30 2.28 -2.33 8.45
CA TRP A 30 2.73 -0.94 8.54
C TRP A 30 1.63 -0.02 9.05
N PRO A 31 1.99 1.01 9.83
CA PRO A 31 1.04 2.08 10.21
C PRO A 31 0.54 2.87 9.01
N ALA A 32 1.32 2.92 7.93
CA ALA A 32 0.94 3.59 6.68
C ALA A 32 0.04 2.69 5.83
N GLU A 33 -0.99 3.27 5.24
CA GLU A 33 -1.91 2.53 4.35
C GLU A 33 -1.25 2.05 3.06
N ASN A 34 -0.22 2.74 2.59
CA ASN A 34 0.45 2.46 1.32
C ASN A 34 1.96 2.51 1.49
N ILE A 35 2.60 1.39 1.22
CA ILE A 35 4.06 1.24 1.26
C ILE A 35 4.65 0.99 -0.14
N ASN A 36 3.95 1.39 -1.20
CA ASN A 36 4.41 1.18 -2.57
C ASN A 36 5.80 1.79 -2.83
N PHE A 37 6.16 2.86 -2.11
CA PHE A 37 7.49 3.46 -2.19
C PHE A 37 8.61 2.50 -1.75
N ILE A 38 8.35 1.57 -0.81
CA ILE A 38 9.31 0.52 -0.41
C ILE A 38 9.50 -0.44 -1.58
N TRP A 39 8.41 -0.88 -2.19
CA TRP A 39 8.44 -1.79 -3.34
C TRP A 39 9.10 -1.18 -4.58
N ARG A 40 8.99 0.14 -4.77
CA ARG A 40 9.58 0.89 -5.88
C ARG A 40 11.06 1.23 -5.67
N HIS A 41 11.66 0.83 -4.56
CA HIS A 41 13.08 1.11 -4.32
C HIS A 41 13.96 0.59 -5.46
N GLY A 42 14.87 1.44 -5.96
CA GLY A 42 15.69 1.14 -7.14
C GLY A 42 14.96 1.26 -8.50
N ASN A 43 13.61 1.38 -8.49
CA ASN A 43 12.78 1.46 -9.69
C ASN A 43 11.88 2.73 -9.69
N SER A 44 12.24 3.75 -8.92
CA SER A 44 11.44 4.96 -8.71
C SER A 44 11.20 5.80 -9.96
N LEU A 45 12.07 5.70 -10.96
CA LEU A 45 11.97 6.43 -12.22
C LEU A 45 11.00 5.80 -13.23
N ARG A 46 10.51 4.60 -12.98
CA ARG A 46 9.50 3.97 -13.84
C ARG A 46 8.14 4.66 -13.68
N ASN A 47 7.40 4.74 -14.77
CA ASN A 47 6.05 5.33 -14.78
C ASN A 47 4.97 4.32 -14.38
N ASP A 48 5.30 3.03 -14.31
CA ASP A 48 4.39 1.93 -13.97
C ASP A 48 4.86 1.17 -12.72
N ASP A 49 4.06 0.21 -12.27
CA ASP A 49 4.34 -0.70 -11.16
C ASP A 49 4.48 -2.16 -11.63
N GLU A 50 4.61 -2.40 -12.94
CA GLU A 50 4.84 -3.71 -13.52
C GLU A 50 6.33 -4.04 -13.49
N PHE A 51 6.77 -4.68 -12.42
CA PHE A 51 8.16 -5.10 -12.27
C PHE A 51 8.30 -6.59 -12.60
N SER A 52 9.23 -6.88 -13.49
CA SER A 52 9.65 -8.26 -13.80
C SER A 52 10.59 -8.80 -12.73
N ILE A 53 10.86 -10.08 -12.80
CA ILE A 53 11.81 -10.75 -11.91
C ILE A 53 13.22 -10.15 -11.98
N ASN A 54 13.62 -9.56 -13.12
CA ASN A 54 14.95 -9.01 -13.33
C ASN A 54 15.19 -7.71 -12.53
N GLU A 55 14.13 -6.96 -12.23
CA GLU A 55 14.23 -5.75 -11.41
C GLU A 55 14.45 -6.05 -9.92
N ALA A 56 14.21 -7.30 -9.50
CA ALA A 56 14.56 -7.78 -8.15
C ALA A 56 16.05 -8.19 -8.12
N ASN A 57 16.95 -7.22 -8.22
CA ASN A 57 18.39 -7.41 -8.00
C ASN A 57 18.73 -7.41 -6.50
N ASP A 58 19.96 -7.78 -6.14
CA ASP A 58 20.40 -7.95 -4.74
C ASP A 58 20.23 -6.65 -3.90
N PHE A 59 20.45 -5.50 -4.51
CA PHE A 59 20.28 -4.20 -3.85
C PHE A 59 18.81 -3.95 -3.47
N VAL A 60 17.89 -4.19 -4.41
CA VAL A 60 16.45 -4.05 -4.20
C VAL A 60 15.95 -5.07 -3.17
N ILE A 61 16.36 -6.34 -3.32
CA ILE A 61 16.01 -7.43 -2.39
C ILE A 61 16.45 -7.08 -0.97
N SER A 62 17.72 -6.70 -0.79
CA SER A 62 18.27 -6.35 0.53
C SER A 62 17.49 -5.22 1.19
N TYR A 63 17.19 -4.15 0.46
CA TYR A 63 16.46 -3.01 0.99
C TYR A 63 15.04 -3.39 1.44
N ILE A 64 14.28 -4.07 0.56
CA ILE A 64 12.90 -4.43 0.87
C ILE A 64 12.86 -5.42 2.04
N ARG A 65 13.73 -6.43 2.06
CA ARG A 65 13.80 -7.39 3.17
C ARG A 65 14.21 -6.73 4.48
N SER A 66 15.13 -5.74 4.45
CA SER A 66 15.49 -4.95 5.63
C SER A 66 14.30 -4.19 6.17
N ALA A 67 13.54 -3.48 5.33
CA ALA A 67 12.36 -2.74 5.75
C ALA A 67 11.32 -3.63 6.45
N PHE A 68 11.08 -4.85 5.93
CA PHE A 68 10.18 -5.82 6.57
C PHE A 68 10.72 -6.34 7.89
N ASN A 69 12.03 -6.60 7.96
CA ASN A 69 12.67 -7.07 9.17
C ASN A 69 12.68 -6.00 10.26
N ASP A 70 12.97 -4.75 9.91
CA ASP A 70 12.97 -3.61 10.83
C ASP A 70 11.60 -3.38 11.44
N LEU A 71 10.53 -3.50 10.62
CA LEU A 71 9.16 -3.46 11.12
C LEU A 71 8.88 -4.61 12.11
N SER A 72 9.26 -5.83 11.74
CA SER A 72 9.10 -7.02 12.57
C SER A 72 9.79 -6.86 13.93
N ILE A 73 11.03 -6.39 13.95
CA ILE A 73 11.81 -6.16 15.17
C ILE A 73 11.19 -5.03 16.01
N LYS A 74 10.89 -3.90 15.36
CA LYS A 74 10.39 -2.70 16.05
C LYS A 74 9.09 -2.95 16.83
N TYR A 75 8.20 -3.77 16.28
CA TYR A 75 6.88 -4.01 16.87
C TYR A 75 6.69 -5.45 17.42
N GLY A 76 7.71 -6.30 17.32
CA GLY A 76 7.64 -7.69 17.78
C GLY A 76 6.75 -8.59 16.92
N TYR A 77 6.55 -8.25 15.65
CA TYR A 77 5.69 -9.03 14.77
C TYR A 77 6.39 -10.31 14.28
N LYS A 78 5.78 -11.47 14.53
CA LYS A 78 6.20 -12.75 13.97
C LYS A 78 5.79 -12.90 12.50
N TYR A 79 4.61 -12.36 12.17
CA TYR A 79 4.03 -12.34 10.83
C TYR A 79 3.80 -10.89 10.39
N VAL A 80 4.39 -10.52 9.26
CA VAL A 80 4.21 -9.18 8.67
C VAL A 80 3.22 -9.29 7.52
N VAL A 81 2.04 -8.72 7.71
CA VAL A 81 0.97 -8.70 6.70
C VAL A 81 1.15 -7.48 5.82
N GLU A 82 1.25 -7.69 4.53
CA GLU A 82 1.40 -6.64 3.54
C GLU A 82 0.26 -6.68 2.52
N LYS A 83 -0.28 -5.52 2.20
CA LYS A 83 -1.35 -5.33 1.22
C LYS A 83 -1.13 -4.06 0.42
N THR A 84 -0.45 -4.20 -0.71
CA THR A 84 -0.35 -3.17 -1.76
C THR A 84 -1.00 -3.72 -3.02
N GLU A 85 -2.02 -3.06 -3.53
CA GLU A 85 -2.79 -3.52 -4.69
C GLU A 85 -1.90 -3.71 -5.93
N ASN A 86 -0.90 -2.85 -6.09
CA ASN A 86 0.04 -2.89 -7.21
C ASN A 86 0.91 -4.17 -7.23
N ASN A 87 0.97 -4.93 -6.14
CA ASN A 87 1.66 -6.22 -6.12
C ASN A 87 0.98 -7.28 -6.99
N SER A 88 -0.28 -7.07 -7.39
CA SER A 88 -0.95 -7.90 -8.40
C SER A 88 -0.32 -7.79 -9.80
N LEU A 89 0.42 -6.72 -10.08
CA LEU A 89 1.09 -6.46 -11.36
C LEU A 89 2.53 -7.00 -11.39
N ARG A 90 3.07 -7.51 -10.25
CA ARG A 90 4.48 -7.87 -10.08
C ARG A 90 4.68 -9.08 -9.17
N ILE A 91 3.86 -10.10 -9.32
CA ILE A 91 3.86 -11.28 -8.43
C ILE A 91 5.23 -11.99 -8.44
N ASP A 92 5.83 -12.18 -9.62
CA ASP A 92 7.14 -12.84 -9.74
C ASP A 92 8.26 -12.04 -9.08
N PHE A 93 8.23 -10.72 -9.17
CA PHE A 93 9.14 -9.82 -8.47
C PHE A 93 9.00 -9.99 -6.95
N VAL A 94 7.78 -9.96 -6.42
CA VAL A 94 7.50 -10.14 -4.99
C VAL A 94 7.93 -11.52 -4.51
N ASN A 95 7.63 -12.56 -5.29
CA ASN A 95 8.01 -13.93 -4.97
C ASN A 95 9.53 -14.14 -4.97
N LYS A 96 10.26 -13.47 -5.85
CA LYS A 96 11.75 -13.52 -5.83
C LYS A 96 12.31 -12.86 -4.58
N ILE A 97 11.71 -11.77 -4.11
CA ILE A 97 12.15 -11.07 -2.89
C ILE A 97 11.83 -11.90 -1.65
N PHE A 98 10.66 -12.54 -1.61
CA PHE A 98 10.19 -13.34 -0.48
C PHE A 98 9.69 -14.73 -0.93
N PRO A 99 10.59 -15.64 -1.33
CA PRO A 99 10.17 -16.99 -1.72
C PRO A 99 9.52 -17.79 -0.59
N GLU A 100 9.78 -17.39 0.66
CA GLU A 100 9.17 -17.98 1.87
C GLU A 100 7.79 -17.38 2.22
N ALA A 101 7.34 -16.33 1.52
CA ALA A 101 6.09 -15.66 1.83
C ALA A 101 4.86 -16.55 1.61
N LYS A 102 3.83 -16.32 2.41
CA LYS A 102 2.49 -16.87 2.16
C LYS A 102 1.67 -15.85 1.38
N PHE A 103 1.12 -16.27 0.25
CA PHE A 103 0.27 -15.43 -0.59
C PHE A 103 -1.21 -15.71 -0.31
N ILE A 104 -1.99 -14.65 -0.14
CA ILE A 104 -3.44 -14.70 -0.02
C ILE A 104 -4.02 -13.96 -1.23
N PHE A 105 -4.69 -14.68 -2.11
CA PHE A 105 -5.36 -14.10 -3.26
C PHE A 105 -6.80 -13.75 -2.91
N VAL A 106 -7.15 -12.46 -3.03
CA VAL A 106 -8.50 -11.96 -2.76
C VAL A 106 -9.18 -11.65 -4.08
N VAL A 107 -10.16 -12.47 -4.42
CA VAL A 107 -10.94 -12.37 -5.66
C VAL A 107 -12.34 -11.88 -5.33
N ARG A 108 -12.82 -10.93 -6.13
CA ARG A 108 -14.19 -10.40 -6.07
C ARG A 108 -14.75 -10.30 -7.49
N ASP A 109 -16.08 -10.42 -7.64
CA ASP A 109 -16.73 -10.12 -8.92
C ASP A 109 -16.36 -8.71 -9.40
N GLY A 110 -15.87 -8.61 -10.63
CA GLY A 110 -15.39 -7.34 -11.20
C GLY A 110 -16.50 -6.29 -11.30
N ARG A 111 -17.76 -6.70 -11.52
CA ARG A 111 -18.92 -5.80 -11.55
C ARG A 111 -19.15 -5.14 -10.20
N ASP A 112 -19.05 -5.92 -9.12
CA ASP A 112 -19.20 -5.42 -7.75
C ASP A 112 -18.03 -4.50 -7.35
N ALA A 113 -16.81 -4.82 -7.80
CA ALA A 113 -15.65 -3.98 -7.58
C ALA A 113 -15.79 -2.62 -8.27
N ILE A 114 -16.23 -2.62 -9.55
CA ILE A 114 -16.49 -1.40 -10.34
C ILE A 114 -17.63 -0.58 -9.72
N ALA A 115 -18.75 -1.20 -9.38
CA ALA A 115 -19.87 -0.52 -8.71
C ALA A 115 -19.41 0.16 -7.41
N SER A 116 -18.58 -0.51 -6.61
CA SER A 116 -17.99 0.04 -5.38
C SER A 116 -17.03 1.20 -5.65
N MET A 117 -16.30 1.19 -6.78
CA MET A 117 -15.44 2.31 -7.19
C MET A 117 -16.26 3.54 -7.61
N LEU A 118 -17.32 3.32 -8.41
CA LEU A 118 -18.19 4.40 -8.89
C LEU A 118 -18.92 5.09 -7.73
N ASN A 119 -19.44 4.31 -6.79
CA ASN A 119 -20.10 4.85 -5.58
C ASN A 119 -19.15 5.70 -4.73
N ARG A 120 -17.85 5.39 -4.70
CA ARG A 120 -16.87 6.22 -3.98
C ARG A 120 -16.51 7.50 -4.73
N ARG A 121 -16.53 7.50 -6.06
CA ARG A 121 -16.30 8.71 -6.87
C ARG A 121 -17.41 9.76 -6.71
N SER A 122 -18.62 9.33 -6.36
CA SER A 122 -19.74 10.24 -6.07
C SER A 122 -19.65 10.88 -4.66
N GLN A 123 -18.82 10.34 -3.76
CA GLN A 123 -18.50 10.99 -2.51
C GLN A 123 -17.44 12.06 -2.78
N GLN A 124 -17.67 13.27 -2.29
CA GLN A 124 -16.78 14.42 -2.48
C GLN A 124 -15.32 14.01 -2.20
N ILE A 125 -14.45 14.28 -3.16
CA ILE A 125 -13.01 14.09 -3.00
C ILE A 125 -12.58 15.07 -1.93
N ASP A 126 -12.15 14.57 -0.77
CA ASP A 126 -11.54 15.42 0.26
C ASP A 126 -10.15 15.87 -0.22
N PRO A 127 -9.96 17.17 -0.55
CA PRO A 127 -8.69 17.68 -1.04
C PRO A 127 -7.57 17.53 -0.01
N VAL A 128 -7.90 17.55 1.29
CA VAL A 128 -6.95 17.40 2.39
C VAL A 128 -6.43 15.96 2.45
N PHE A 129 -7.31 14.98 2.21
CA PHE A 129 -6.91 13.58 2.10
C PHE A 129 -5.96 13.36 0.92
N LEU A 130 -6.21 13.97 -0.24
CA LEU A 130 -5.33 13.88 -1.41
C LEU A 130 -3.97 14.52 -1.13
N LEU A 131 -3.92 15.71 -0.55
CA LEU A 131 -2.69 16.39 -0.16
C LEU A 131 -1.86 15.54 0.81
N LYS A 132 -2.46 14.99 1.85
CA LYS A 132 -1.79 14.09 2.80
C LYS A 132 -1.28 12.81 2.15
N LYS A 133 -2.00 12.27 1.17
CA LYS A 133 -1.65 11.02 0.49
C LYS A 133 -0.50 11.18 -0.51
N TYR A 134 -0.45 12.30 -1.24
CA TYR A 134 0.51 12.51 -2.33
C TYR A 134 1.66 13.46 -2.00
N MET A 135 1.56 14.21 -0.88
CA MET A 135 2.61 15.12 -0.39
C MET A 135 2.92 14.90 1.10
N PRO A 136 3.40 13.72 1.49
CA PRO A 136 3.52 13.38 2.91
C PRO A 136 4.56 14.20 3.69
N ASN A 137 5.47 14.93 3.03
CA ASN A 137 6.63 15.53 3.72
C ASN A 137 6.97 17.00 3.36
N THR A 138 6.14 17.73 2.64
CA THR A 138 6.59 19.05 2.10
C THR A 138 5.84 20.27 2.59
N ILE A 139 4.72 20.15 3.30
CA ILE A 139 4.00 21.34 3.76
C ILE A 139 3.47 21.14 5.17
N PHE A 140 4.16 21.73 6.16
CA PHE A 140 3.58 22.10 7.44
C PHE A 140 2.68 23.33 7.18
N LEU A 141 1.47 23.08 6.66
CA LEU A 141 0.45 24.13 6.63
C LEU A 141 -0.16 24.20 8.03
N SER A 142 -0.05 25.37 8.67
CA SER A 142 -0.77 25.65 9.91
C SER A 142 -2.28 25.47 9.67
N SER A 143 -3.01 25.09 10.69
CA SER A 143 -4.46 24.84 10.62
C SER A 143 -5.28 26.03 10.04
N ALA A 144 -4.75 27.24 10.13
CA ALA A 144 -5.35 28.44 9.57
C ALA A 144 -5.30 28.50 8.03
N SER A 145 -4.29 27.90 7.39
CA SER A 145 -4.13 27.95 5.93
C SER A 145 -5.01 26.94 5.18
N ILE A 146 -5.59 25.97 5.88
CA ILE A 146 -6.42 24.90 5.27
C ILE A 146 -7.88 25.40 5.07
N SER A 147 -8.38 26.25 5.96
CA SER A 147 -9.73 26.85 5.84
C SER A 147 -9.81 27.82 4.65
N ASP A 148 -8.70 28.51 4.32
CA ASP A 148 -8.65 29.48 3.24
C ASP A 148 -8.58 28.81 1.85
N LEU A 149 -7.98 27.61 1.76
CA LEU A 149 -7.95 26.81 0.53
C LEU A 149 -9.31 26.19 0.19
N SER A 150 -10.10 25.80 1.20
CA SER A 150 -11.44 25.24 0.97
C SER A 150 -12.42 26.29 0.44
N SER A 151 -12.28 27.56 0.87
CA SER A 151 -13.08 28.67 0.37
C SER A 151 -12.71 29.10 -1.05
N ALA A 152 -11.44 28.95 -1.45
CA ALA A 152 -10.99 29.28 -2.81
C ALA A 152 -11.42 28.26 -3.89
N ILE A 153 -11.70 27.02 -3.51
CA ILE A 153 -12.15 25.95 -4.43
C ILE A 153 -13.67 25.96 -4.64
N ALA A 154 -14.43 26.57 -3.75
CA ALA A 154 -15.89 26.68 -3.85
C ALA A 154 -16.38 27.75 -4.88
N TRP A 155 -15.49 28.45 -5.56
CA TRP A 155 -15.78 29.55 -6.50
C TRP A 155 -15.39 29.26 -7.97
N LYS A 156 -15.59 28.00 -8.45
CA LYS A 156 -15.58 27.75 -9.91
C LYS A 156 -16.65 26.76 -10.31
#